data_69699abf907d55e4baec2d0189943aed
#
_entry.id   69699abf907d55e4baec2d0189943aed
#
_cell.length_a   1.000
_cell.length_b   1.000
_cell.length_c   1.000
_cell.angle_alpha   90.00
_cell.angle_beta   90.00
_cell.angle_gamma   90.00
#
_symmetry.space_group_name_H-M   'P 1'
#
loop_
_entity.id
_entity.type
_entity.pdbx_description
1 polymer ?
#
loop_
_entity_poly.entity_id
_entity_poly.type
_entity_poly.pdbx_seq_one_letter_code
_entity_poly.pdbx_strand_id
1 'polypeptide(L)'
;MQIHIVPHQHFDLVWRRPVAWYAERRAQLYRQAIELLEQHEEFTFSFSQTLPLAEFLKTAPSMRATVAELIRQKRLEWIGGEWSIADVNLCSPGALVRNIEEGRGYLKNEFGYEVRVGAFEDAFGVSAQLPQLLALSGYDFYKAGRMPRYGAPEPTGAFRWEAKDGTRVRCLASSPDGLSWGWGNLDNPDEPAAGMRERRIRLEQELRAAVAGAERSGAAHALVTVMGEEHDILPDVVEVVRELRAEYAEQGIQLGFSTHEACCRSIGDWEATPLYRADEDFSRIFTGCYTSRIDSKKMPRRLESEL
;
A
#
# COMPACT_ATOMS: atom_id res chain seq x y z
N MET A 1 13.06 15.67 -12.39
CA MET A 1 12.21 14.51 -12.02
C MET A 1 12.39 14.21 -10.55
N GLN A 2 11.34 13.80 -9.85
CA GLN A 2 11.41 13.34 -8.46
C GLN A 2 10.96 11.88 -8.35
N ILE A 3 11.77 11.05 -7.69
CA ILE A 3 11.42 9.65 -7.40
C ILE A 3 11.16 9.51 -5.91
N HIS A 4 9.98 9.02 -5.59
CA HIS A 4 9.53 8.74 -4.24
C HIS A 4 9.77 7.27 -3.92
N ILE A 5 10.70 6.99 -3.01
CA ILE A 5 10.88 5.65 -2.42
C ILE A 5 9.92 5.54 -1.25
N VAL A 6 8.95 4.65 -1.35
CA VAL A 6 7.96 4.45 -0.28
C VAL A 6 8.12 3.05 0.31
N PRO A 7 8.77 2.95 1.48
CA PRO A 7 8.76 1.74 2.27
C PRO A 7 7.33 1.44 2.72
N HIS A 8 6.85 0.25 2.37
CA HIS A 8 5.47 -0.12 2.56
C HIS A 8 5.33 -1.60 2.87
N GLN A 9 4.36 -1.92 3.72
CA GLN A 9 4.01 -3.29 4.03
C GLN A 9 2.50 -3.45 4.16
N HIS A 10 1.97 -4.50 3.54
CA HIS A 10 0.65 -5.02 3.86
C HIS A 10 0.78 -6.36 4.58
N PHE A 11 -0.24 -6.76 5.28
CA PHE A 11 -0.23 -7.99 6.06
C PHE A 11 -1.39 -8.89 5.67
N ASP A 12 -1.10 -10.14 5.39
CA ASP A 12 -2.11 -11.17 5.48
C ASP A 12 -2.49 -11.40 6.95
N LEU A 13 -3.78 -11.50 7.25
CA LEU A 13 -4.23 -11.90 8.58
C LEU A 13 -3.94 -13.37 8.83
N VAL A 14 -4.09 -14.16 7.77
CA VAL A 14 -3.72 -15.59 7.72
C VAL A 14 -3.59 -16.03 6.25
N TRP A 15 -2.52 -16.73 5.93
CA TRP A 15 -2.31 -17.30 4.60
C TRP A 15 -1.72 -18.74 4.69
N ARG A 16 -0.38 -18.85 4.74
CA ARG A 16 0.34 -20.15 4.73
C ARG A 16 0.72 -20.64 6.13
N ARG A 17 0.56 -19.83 7.15
CA ARG A 17 0.90 -20.12 8.53
C ARG A 17 -0.34 -19.90 9.42
N PRO A 18 -0.36 -20.47 10.65
CA PRO A 18 -1.46 -20.22 11.59
C PRO A 18 -1.58 -18.75 12.01
N VAL A 19 -2.78 -18.33 12.39
CA VAL A 19 -3.08 -16.94 12.84
C VAL A 19 -2.10 -16.43 13.90
N ALA A 20 -1.75 -17.30 14.88
CA ALA A 20 -0.82 -16.92 15.95
C ALA A 20 0.57 -16.55 15.42
N TRP A 21 1.08 -17.27 14.41
CA TRP A 21 2.34 -16.93 13.76
C TRP A 21 2.29 -15.56 13.12
N TYR A 22 1.21 -15.25 12.39
CA TYR A 22 1.03 -13.94 11.76
C TYR A 22 0.93 -12.81 12.78
N ALA A 23 0.22 -13.02 13.89
CA ALA A 23 0.11 -12.01 14.95
C ALA A 23 1.46 -11.66 15.57
N GLU A 24 2.29 -12.68 15.85
CA GLU A 24 3.65 -12.49 16.36
C GLU A 24 4.55 -11.81 15.32
N ARG A 25 4.50 -12.29 14.07
CA ARG A 25 5.30 -11.74 12.97
C ARG A 25 4.98 -10.27 12.72
N ARG A 26 3.71 -9.90 12.65
CA ARG A 26 3.30 -8.51 12.51
C ARG A 26 3.81 -7.63 13.64
N ALA A 27 3.76 -8.12 14.88
CA ALA A 27 4.30 -7.38 16.02
C ALA A 27 5.82 -7.14 15.93
N GLN A 28 6.57 -8.10 15.39
CA GLN A 28 8.01 -7.94 15.11
C GLN A 28 8.24 -6.87 14.05
N LEU A 29 7.50 -6.93 12.95
CA LEU A 29 7.64 -5.99 11.83
C LEU A 29 7.27 -4.55 12.21
N TYR A 30 6.24 -4.36 13.06
CA TYR A 30 5.95 -3.04 13.63
C TYR A 30 7.12 -2.50 14.44
N ARG A 31 7.78 -3.32 15.27
CA ARG A 31 8.97 -2.90 16.03
C ARG A 31 10.11 -2.53 15.12
N GLN A 32 10.43 -3.35 14.12
CA GLN A 32 11.50 -3.08 13.15
C GLN A 32 11.26 -1.75 12.40
N ALA A 33 10.03 -1.49 11.94
CA ALA A 33 9.69 -0.23 11.28
C ALA A 33 9.87 0.97 12.21
N ILE A 34 9.37 0.86 13.44
CA ILE A 34 9.47 1.94 14.44
C ILE A 34 10.93 2.21 14.81
N GLU A 35 11.73 1.18 15.04
CA GLU A 35 13.15 1.31 15.32
C GLU A 35 13.90 2.05 14.21
N LEU A 36 13.64 1.72 12.95
CA LEU A 36 14.24 2.44 11.82
C LEU A 36 13.76 3.89 11.73
N LEU A 37 12.49 4.14 12.00
CA LEU A 37 11.95 5.49 12.04
C LEU A 37 12.57 6.33 13.18
N GLU A 38 12.90 5.74 14.32
CA GLU A 38 13.57 6.42 15.43
C GLU A 38 15.05 6.67 15.13
N GLN A 39 15.73 5.77 14.42
CA GLN A 39 17.15 5.87 14.10
C GLN A 39 17.47 6.79 12.92
N HIS A 40 16.54 6.99 11.99
CA HIS A 40 16.77 7.70 10.73
C HIS A 40 15.66 8.72 10.46
N GLU A 41 15.95 10.01 10.61
CA GLU A 41 14.99 11.10 10.44
C GLU A 41 14.39 11.18 9.03
N GLU A 42 15.16 10.82 8.01
CA GLU A 42 14.72 10.84 6.62
C GLU A 42 13.87 9.63 6.24
N PHE A 43 13.85 8.57 7.06
CA PHE A 43 13.11 7.35 6.78
C PHE A 43 11.61 7.57 7.03
N THR A 44 10.79 7.07 6.13
CA THR A 44 9.33 7.02 6.25
C THR A 44 8.84 5.59 6.10
N PHE A 45 7.64 5.30 6.56
CA PHE A 45 7.05 3.99 6.40
C PHE A 45 5.53 4.06 6.27
N SER A 46 4.95 3.19 5.45
CA SER A 46 3.51 3.08 5.25
C SER A 46 3.02 1.68 5.59
N PHE A 47 1.94 1.59 6.35
CA PHE A 47 1.19 0.36 6.56
C PHE A 47 -0.18 0.45 5.91
N SER A 48 -0.77 -0.70 5.60
CA SER A 48 -2.19 -0.80 5.25
C SER A 48 -2.97 -1.42 6.41
N GLN A 49 -4.29 -1.35 6.36
CA GLN A 49 -5.26 -1.91 7.32
C GLN A 49 -4.96 -1.60 8.81
N THR A 50 -6.03 -1.54 9.60
CA THR A 50 -5.97 -1.01 10.98
C THR A 50 -5.91 -2.11 12.05
N LEU A 51 -6.55 -3.27 11.81
CA LEU A 51 -6.59 -4.38 12.77
C LEU A 51 -5.21 -4.80 13.27
N PRO A 52 -4.18 -4.99 12.41
CA PRO A 52 -2.84 -5.36 12.88
C PRO A 52 -2.23 -4.36 13.86
N LEU A 53 -2.45 -3.06 13.64
CA LEU A 53 -2.01 -2.02 14.57
C LEU A 53 -2.74 -2.12 15.91
N ALA A 54 -4.06 -2.30 15.87
CA ALA A 54 -4.87 -2.43 17.08
C ALA A 54 -4.44 -3.65 17.92
N GLU A 55 -4.14 -4.78 17.27
CA GLU A 55 -3.59 -5.97 17.91
C GLU A 55 -2.20 -5.72 18.51
N PHE A 56 -1.31 -5.10 17.74
CA PHE A 56 0.04 -4.74 18.22
C PHE A 56 -0.02 -3.86 19.47
N LEU A 57 -0.82 -2.81 19.47
CA LEU A 57 -0.92 -1.87 20.59
C LEU A 57 -1.62 -2.46 21.84
N LYS A 58 -2.38 -3.54 21.69
CA LYS A 58 -2.86 -4.32 22.86
C LYS A 58 -1.72 -5.06 23.56
N THR A 59 -0.75 -5.56 22.79
CA THR A 59 0.40 -6.30 23.34
C THR A 59 1.58 -5.41 23.71
N ALA A 60 1.67 -4.23 23.11
CA ALA A 60 2.74 -3.25 23.32
C ALA A 60 2.18 -1.84 23.54
N PRO A 61 1.41 -1.61 24.62
CA PRO A 61 0.72 -0.32 24.85
C PRO A 61 1.67 0.87 25.02
N SER A 62 2.90 0.64 25.46
CA SER A 62 3.94 1.67 25.58
C SER A 62 4.36 2.27 24.25
N MET A 63 4.16 1.56 23.13
CA MET A 63 4.51 2.05 21.80
C MET A 63 3.51 3.09 21.25
N ARG A 64 2.36 3.26 21.90
CA ARG A 64 1.30 4.19 21.45
C ARG A 64 1.80 5.62 21.30
N ALA A 65 2.58 6.12 22.26
CA ALA A 65 3.11 7.48 22.22
C ALA A 65 4.11 7.68 21.05
N THR A 66 4.98 6.71 20.82
CA THR A 66 5.93 6.73 19.69
C THR A 66 5.18 6.71 18.35
N VAL A 67 4.19 5.82 18.20
CA VAL A 67 3.36 5.77 16.99
C VAL A 67 2.65 7.11 16.74
N ALA A 68 2.05 7.71 17.78
CA ALA A 68 1.38 9.00 17.68
C ALA A 68 2.35 10.11 17.21
N GLU A 69 3.56 10.15 17.75
CA GLU A 69 4.56 11.13 17.39
C GLU A 69 5.04 10.95 15.94
N LEU A 70 5.33 9.73 15.51
CA LEU A 70 5.73 9.43 14.13
C LEU A 70 4.65 9.79 13.11
N ILE A 71 3.37 9.57 13.45
CA ILE A 71 2.23 10.03 12.64
C ILE A 71 2.21 11.57 12.56
N ARG A 72 2.37 12.25 13.70
CA ARG A 72 2.39 13.73 13.75
C ARG A 72 3.52 14.31 12.93
N GLN A 73 4.68 13.64 12.87
CA GLN A 73 5.82 13.97 12.03
C GLN A 73 5.59 13.66 10.56
N LYS A 74 4.48 13.01 10.19
CA LYS A 74 4.19 12.52 8.82
C LYS A 74 5.23 11.54 8.29
N ARG A 75 5.85 10.80 9.18
CA ARG A 75 6.87 9.81 8.85
C ARG A 75 6.31 8.39 8.88
N LEU A 76 5.21 8.18 9.58
CA LEU A 76 4.46 6.94 9.62
C LEU A 76 3.05 7.20 9.08
N GLU A 77 2.67 6.44 8.06
CA GLU A 77 1.42 6.58 7.31
C GLU A 77 0.60 5.29 7.38
N TRP A 78 -0.74 5.43 7.37
CA TRP A 78 -1.66 4.36 7.00
C TRP A 78 -2.34 4.71 5.70
N ILE A 79 -2.27 3.78 4.71
CA ILE A 79 -3.08 3.81 3.50
C ILE A 79 -4.23 2.80 3.65
N GLY A 80 -5.29 2.94 2.83
CA GLY A 80 -6.51 2.15 3.02
C GLY A 80 -7.20 2.51 4.32
N GLY A 81 -6.64 2.09 5.45
CA GLY A 81 -7.15 2.40 6.77
C GLY A 81 -8.48 1.70 7.09
N GLU A 82 -8.92 0.78 6.24
CA GLU A 82 -9.98 -0.16 6.57
C GLU A 82 -9.58 -1.04 7.75
N TRP A 83 -10.56 -1.63 8.44
CA TRP A 83 -10.26 -2.50 9.57
C TRP A 83 -9.41 -3.69 9.15
N SER A 84 -9.81 -4.37 8.06
CA SER A 84 -9.00 -5.38 7.42
C SER A 84 -9.16 -5.35 5.90
N ILE A 85 -8.15 -5.78 5.16
CA ILE A 85 -8.22 -5.86 3.70
C ILE A 85 -9.38 -6.77 3.29
N ALA A 86 -10.22 -6.25 2.40
CA ALA A 86 -11.41 -6.94 1.93
C ALA A 86 -11.29 -7.31 0.46
N ASP A 87 -11.87 -8.47 0.12
CA ASP A 87 -12.18 -8.82 -1.27
C ASP A 87 -13.38 -7.97 -1.73
N VAL A 88 -13.08 -6.81 -2.35
CA VAL A 88 -14.09 -5.78 -2.68
C VAL A 88 -15.17 -6.27 -3.65
N ASN A 89 -14.92 -7.34 -4.39
CA ASN A 89 -15.91 -7.96 -5.29
C ASN A 89 -16.77 -9.02 -4.61
N LEU A 90 -16.45 -9.45 -3.39
CA LEU A 90 -17.20 -10.45 -2.62
C LEU A 90 -18.06 -9.85 -1.51
N CYS A 91 -17.61 -8.77 -0.92
CA CYS A 91 -18.31 -8.10 0.18
C CYS A 91 -19.53 -7.33 -0.33
N SER A 92 -20.55 -7.16 0.53
CA SER A 92 -21.61 -6.20 0.24
C SER A 92 -21.09 -4.76 0.35
N PRO A 93 -21.72 -3.80 -0.34
CA PRO A 93 -21.35 -2.39 -0.17
C PRO A 93 -21.46 -1.92 1.29
N GLY A 94 -22.45 -2.39 2.04
CA GLY A 94 -22.61 -2.06 3.45
C GLY A 94 -21.48 -2.61 4.33
N ALA A 95 -21.02 -3.84 4.07
CA ALA A 95 -19.88 -4.42 4.78
C ALA A 95 -18.59 -3.67 4.47
N LEU A 96 -18.37 -3.26 3.21
CA LEU A 96 -17.21 -2.46 2.82
C LEU A 96 -17.20 -1.09 3.50
N VAL A 97 -18.34 -0.40 3.53
CA VAL A 97 -18.48 0.90 4.22
C VAL A 97 -18.15 0.74 5.71
N ARG A 98 -18.75 -0.24 6.40
CA ARG A 98 -18.45 -0.48 7.83
C ARG A 98 -16.97 -0.82 8.07
N ASN A 99 -16.37 -1.62 7.24
CA ASN A 99 -14.95 -1.97 7.35
C ASN A 99 -14.04 -0.74 7.25
N ILE A 100 -14.38 0.18 6.35
CA ILE A 100 -13.68 1.46 6.19
C ILE A 100 -13.94 2.37 7.41
N GLU A 101 -15.19 2.52 7.82
CA GLU A 101 -15.57 3.38 8.96
C GLU A 101 -14.93 2.92 10.25
N GLU A 102 -14.94 1.62 10.53
CA GLU A 102 -14.35 1.04 11.74
C GLU A 102 -12.85 1.32 11.80
N GLY A 103 -12.12 1.01 10.72
CA GLY A 103 -10.67 1.18 10.70
C GLY A 103 -10.24 2.64 10.74
N ARG A 104 -10.83 3.50 9.91
CA ARG A 104 -10.53 4.94 9.94
C ARG A 104 -10.99 5.61 11.22
N GLY A 105 -12.13 5.17 11.77
CA GLY A 105 -12.62 5.62 13.07
C GLY A 105 -11.63 5.32 14.20
N TYR A 106 -11.06 4.12 14.21
CA TYR A 106 -9.99 3.77 15.16
C TYR A 106 -8.79 4.71 15.04
N LEU A 107 -8.24 4.90 13.83
CA LEU A 107 -7.07 5.76 13.61
C LEU A 107 -7.34 7.22 14.00
N LYS A 108 -8.55 7.72 13.72
CA LYS A 108 -8.97 9.07 14.09
C LYS A 108 -9.12 9.22 15.61
N ASN A 109 -9.76 8.26 16.27
CA ASN A 109 -10.00 8.32 17.72
C ASN A 109 -8.72 8.15 18.53
N GLU A 110 -7.83 7.27 18.10
CA GLU A 110 -6.58 6.96 18.81
C GLU A 110 -5.47 7.99 18.57
N PHE A 111 -5.37 8.52 17.35
CA PHE A 111 -4.23 9.34 16.91
C PHE A 111 -4.62 10.68 16.29
N GLY A 112 -5.89 10.99 16.14
CA GLY A 112 -6.33 12.15 15.35
C GLY A 112 -5.97 12.07 13.87
N TYR A 113 -5.64 10.85 13.38
CA TYR A 113 -5.13 10.64 12.04
C TYR A 113 -6.26 10.39 11.04
N GLU A 114 -6.25 11.16 9.96
CA GLU A 114 -7.19 10.99 8.85
C GLU A 114 -6.50 10.38 7.65
N VAL A 115 -6.88 9.17 7.29
CA VAL A 115 -6.37 8.47 6.10
C VAL A 115 -6.86 9.17 4.83
N ARG A 116 -5.95 9.54 3.95
CA ARG A 116 -6.23 10.25 2.70
C ARG A 116 -6.05 9.39 1.45
N VAL A 117 -5.26 8.35 1.53
CA VAL A 117 -4.99 7.43 0.43
C VAL A 117 -5.76 6.13 0.68
N GLY A 118 -6.76 5.86 -0.13
CA GLY A 118 -7.44 4.56 -0.15
C GLY A 118 -6.53 3.50 -0.77
N ALA A 119 -6.63 2.28 -0.28
CA ALA A 119 -5.94 1.13 -0.85
C ALA A 119 -6.70 -0.15 -0.48
N PHE A 120 -6.79 -1.09 -1.38
CA PHE A 120 -7.17 -2.47 -1.11
C PHE A 120 -6.00 -3.33 -1.60
N GLU A 121 -5.01 -3.46 -0.72
CA GLU A 121 -3.79 -4.18 -1.03
C GLU A 121 -4.09 -5.63 -1.35
N ASP A 122 -3.41 -6.14 -2.36
CA ASP A 122 -3.53 -7.53 -2.82
C ASP A 122 -4.95 -7.98 -3.19
N ALA A 123 -5.91 -7.07 -3.34
CA ALA A 123 -7.25 -7.42 -3.81
C ALA A 123 -7.21 -8.02 -5.22
N PHE A 124 -7.90 -9.14 -5.42
CA PHE A 124 -7.88 -9.89 -6.68
C PHE A 124 -8.90 -9.34 -7.69
N GLY A 125 -8.94 -8.04 -7.80
CA GLY A 125 -9.82 -7.29 -8.66
C GLY A 125 -10.67 -6.31 -7.85
N VAL A 126 -11.14 -5.30 -8.55
CA VAL A 126 -11.94 -4.21 -7.97
C VAL A 126 -13.08 -3.85 -8.89
N SER A 127 -14.22 -3.48 -8.31
CA SER A 127 -15.39 -3.05 -9.06
C SER A 127 -15.17 -1.70 -9.74
N ALA A 128 -15.73 -1.52 -10.94
CA ALA A 128 -15.74 -0.24 -11.65
C ALA A 128 -16.45 0.90 -10.88
N GLN A 129 -17.18 0.58 -9.81
CA GLN A 129 -17.83 1.55 -8.93
C GLN A 129 -16.97 1.93 -7.71
N LEU A 130 -15.80 1.34 -7.55
CA LEU A 130 -14.92 1.65 -6.43
C LEU A 130 -14.58 3.15 -6.27
N PRO A 131 -14.38 3.95 -7.36
CA PRO A 131 -14.15 5.38 -7.20
C PRO A 131 -15.29 6.11 -6.46
N GLN A 132 -16.55 5.72 -6.68
CA GLN A 132 -17.69 6.29 -5.95
C GLN A 132 -17.58 5.99 -4.44
N LEU A 133 -17.30 4.75 -4.08
CA LEU A 133 -17.14 4.34 -2.68
C LEU A 133 -15.97 5.10 -2.01
N LEU A 134 -14.83 5.21 -2.68
CA LEU A 134 -13.66 5.93 -2.18
C LEU A 134 -13.97 7.41 -1.93
N ALA A 135 -14.60 8.08 -2.90
CA ALA A 135 -14.96 9.49 -2.79
C ALA A 135 -15.97 9.73 -1.65
N LEU A 136 -17.02 8.91 -1.55
CA LEU A 136 -18.02 8.99 -0.48
C LEU A 136 -17.41 8.69 0.90
N SER A 137 -16.41 7.84 0.96
CA SER A 137 -15.66 7.56 2.19
C SER A 137 -14.62 8.64 2.53
N GLY A 138 -14.45 9.69 1.70
CA GLY A 138 -13.59 10.83 1.98
C GLY A 138 -12.10 10.57 1.73
N TYR A 139 -11.76 9.68 0.80
CA TYR A 139 -10.40 9.56 0.31
C TYR A 139 -10.11 10.60 -0.77
N ASP A 140 -8.92 11.21 -0.71
CA ASP A 140 -8.44 12.15 -1.71
C ASP A 140 -7.76 11.42 -2.88
N PHE A 141 -7.16 10.26 -2.60
CA PHE A 141 -6.34 9.49 -3.52
C PHE A 141 -6.61 7.98 -3.38
N TYR A 142 -6.18 7.21 -4.37
CA TYR A 142 -6.21 5.76 -4.35
C TYR A 142 -4.89 5.16 -4.84
N LYS A 143 -4.28 4.29 -4.04
CA LYS A 143 -3.17 3.44 -4.48
C LYS A 143 -3.74 2.24 -5.24
N ALA A 144 -3.50 2.21 -6.56
CA ALA A 144 -3.95 1.15 -7.43
C ALA A 144 -2.89 0.04 -7.50
N GLY A 145 -3.07 -1.01 -6.71
CA GLY A 145 -2.13 -2.12 -6.59
C GLY A 145 -2.09 -3.02 -7.82
N ARG A 146 -2.92 -4.07 -7.86
CA ARG A 146 -2.91 -5.07 -8.95
C ARG A 146 -3.50 -4.59 -10.28
N MET A 147 -4.26 -3.50 -10.29
CA MET A 147 -4.91 -2.96 -11.49
C MET A 147 -3.95 -2.75 -12.68
N PRO A 148 -2.74 -2.19 -12.50
CA PRO A 148 -1.86 -1.86 -13.62
C PRO A 148 -1.47 -3.06 -14.49
N ARG A 149 -1.45 -4.24 -13.93
CA ARG A 149 -1.05 -5.46 -14.66
C ARG A 149 -2.10 -5.95 -15.67
N TYR A 150 -3.33 -5.43 -15.60
CA TYR A 150 -4.49 -6.03 -16.28
C TYR A 150 -5.32 -5.03 -17.09
N GLY A 151 -4.69 -3.99 -17.59
CA GLY A 151 -5.32 -3.06 -18.52
C GLY A 151 -5.48 -1.62 -18.04
N ALA A 152 -4.89 -1.29 -16.89
CA ALA A 152 -4.76 0.11 -16.46
C ALA A 152 -3.55 0.81 -17.14
N PRO A 153 -3.46 2.14 -17.03
CA PRO A 153 -2.29 2.89 -17.47
C PRO A 153 -0.97 2.41 -16.84
N GLU A 154 0.14 2.92 -17.34
CA GLU A 154 1.51 2.54 -16.94
C GLU A 154 1.66 2.27 -15.44
N PRO A 155 2.34 1.19 -15.02
CA PRO A 155 2.37 0.67 -13.66
C PRO A 155 2.91 1.62 -12.57
N THR A 156 3.59 2.68 -12.95
CA THR A 156 4.20 3.66 -12.04
C THR A 156 3.66 5.07 -12.22
N GLY A 157 2.56 5.20 -12.96
CA GLY A 157 2.01 6.49 -13.36
C GLY A 157 0.84 6.95 -12.51
N ALA A 158 0.65 8.26 -12.50
CA ALA A 158 -0.55 8.90 -11.98
C ALA A 158 -1.65 8.90 -13.05
N PHE A 159 -2.88 8.64 -12.64
CA PHE A 159 -4.05 8.68 -13.51
C PHE A 159 -5.30 9.06 -12.72
N ARG A 160 -6.36 9.43 -13.43
CA ARG A 160 -7.69 9.62 -12.86
C ARG A 160 -8.56 8.44 -13.25
N TRP A 161 -9.31 7.91 -12.30
CA TRP A 161 -10.24 6.82 -12.54
C TRP A 161 -11.68 7.32 -12.35
N GLU A 162 -12.52 7.16 -13.40
CA GLU A 162 -13.91 7.58 -13.41
C GLU A 162 -14.83 6.37 -13.27
N ALA A 163 -15.71 6.40 -12.30
CA ALA A 163 -16.79 5.43 -12.13
C ALA A 163 -17.95 5.68 -13.11
N LYS A 164 -18.89 4.75 -13.18
CA LYS A 164 -20.07 4.83 -14.08
C LYS A 164 -21.00 6.01 -13.78
N ASP A 165 -21.00 6.52 -12.55
CA ASP A 165 -21.76 7.70 -12.13
C ASP A 165 -21.05 9.03 -12.39
N GLY A 166 -19.84 8.99 -12.98
CA GLY A 166 -19.00 10.15 -13.25
C GLY A 166 -18.11 10.58 -12.10
N THR A 167 -18.18 9.92 -10.95
CA THR A 167 -17.26 10.18 -9.81
C THR A 167 -15.84 9.85 -10.22
N ARG A 168 -14.90 10.75 -9.90
CA ARG A 168 -13.48 10.60 -10.20
C ARG A 168 -12.64 10.53 -8.95
N VAL A 169 -11.64 9.66 -8.98
CA VAL A 169 -10.60 9.57 -7.96
C VAL A 169 -9.22 9.68 -8.61
N ARG A 170 -8.29 10.29 -7.89
CA ARG A 170 -6.89 10.44 -8.29
C ARG A 170 -6.15 9.18 -7.88
N CYS A 171 -5.52 8.51 -8.84
CA CYS A 171 -4.90 7.21 -8.61
C CYS A 171 -3.40 7.26 -8.86
N LEU A 172 -2.66 6.56 -8.03
CA LEU A 172 -1.25 6.30 -8.22
C LEU A 172 -1.04 4.81 -8.42
N ALA A 173 -0.67 4.41 -9.63
CA ALA A 173 -0.36 3.04 -9.94
C ALA A 173 1.00 2.66 -9.35
N SER A 174 1.06 1.54 -8.65
CA SER A 174 2.30 0.95 -8.16
C SER A 174 2.20 -0.56 -8.22
N SER A 175 3.34 -1.24 -8.16
CA SER A 175 3.31 -2.69 -7.94
C SER A 175 2.57 -3.00 -6.64
N PRO A 176 1.68 -4.00 -6.59
CA PRO A 176 0.98 -4.37 -5.36
C PRO A 176 1.94 -4.78 -4.26
N ASP A 177 2.97 -5.52 -4.63
CA ASP A 177 3.92 -6.13 -3.70
C ASP A 177 5.16 -5.23 -3.51
N GLY A 178 5.30 -4.18 -4.35
CA GLY A 178 6.51 -3.38 -4.39
C GLY A 178 7.76 -4.20 -4.74
N LEU A 179 8.92 -3.61 -4.50
CA LEU A 179 10.18 -4.33 -4.51
C LEU A 179 10.37 -4.99 -3.15
N SER A 180 10.32 -6.30 -3.10
CA SER A 180 10.57 -7.06 -1.87
C SER A 180 12.01 -6.89 -1.41
N TRP A 181 12.23 -6.05 -0.41
CA TRP A 181 13.55 -5.78 0.10
C TRP A 181 14.09 -6.92 0.97
N GLY A 182 13.22 -7.53 1.77
CA GLY A 182 13.56 -8.60 2.70
C GLY A 182 13.47 -10.03 2.16
N TRP A 183 13.26 -10.23 0.86
CA TRP A 183 12.92 -11.53 0.32
C TRP A 183 14.12 -12.41 -0.03
N GLY A 184 14.12 -13.65 0.52
CA GLY A 184 14.72 -14.82 -0.11
C GLY A 184 13.70 -15.53 -1.02
N ASN A 185 12.58 -15.97 -0.48
CA ASN A 185 11.58 -16.78 -1.17
C ASN A 185 10.18 -16.59 -0.55
N LEU A 186 9.18 -16.23 -1.36
CA LEU A 186 7.77 -16.14 -0.94
C LEU A 186 7.23 -17.42 -0.31
N ASP A 187 7.69 -18.56 -0.82
CA ASP A 187 7.24 -19.87 -0.35
C ASP A 187 7.91 -20.30 0.96
N ASN A 188 9.00 -19.65 1.34
CA ASN A 188 9.75 -19.94 2.55
C ASN A 188 10.19 -18.64 3.26
N PRO A 189 9.34 -18.08 4.15
CA PRO A 189 9.67 -16.86 4.89
C PRO A 189 10.81 -17.06 5.91
N ASP A 190 11.23 -18.29 6.17
CA ASP A 190 12.39 -18.61 7.00
C ASP A 190 13.70 -18.61 6.18
N GLU A 191 13.62 -18.46 4.85
CA GLU A 191 14.80 -18.32 4.02
C GLU A 191 15.42 -16.93 4.20
N PRO A 192 16.74 -16.84 4.39
CA PRO A 192 17.38 -15.55 4.58
C PRO A 192 17.17 -14.65 3.35
N ALA A 193 17.00 -13.37 3.61
CA ALA A 193 16.92 -12.35 2.57
C ALA A 193 18.14 -12.44 1.63
N ALA A 194 17.94 -12.06 0.38
CA ALA A 194 19.04 -11.86 -0.56
C ALA A 194 20.09 -10.93 0.03
N GLY A 195 21.36 -11.09 -0.35
CA GLY A 195 22.44 -10.21 0.12
C GLY A 195 22.19 -8.75 -0.28
N MET A 196 22.70 -7.79 0.50
CA MET A 196 22.54 -6.35 0.27
C MET A 196 22.88 -5.95 -1.18
N ARG A 197 23.95 -6.50 -1.74
CA ARG A 197 24.33 -6.24 -3.15
C ARG A 197 23.24 -6.63 -4.14
N GLU A 198 22.62 -7.77 -3.96
CA GLU A 198 21.54 -8.22 -4.85
C GLU A 198 20.30 -7.35 -4.69
N ARG A 199 19.94 -7.00 -3.46
CA ARG A 199 18.81 -6.08 -3.19
C ARG A 199 19.05 -4.71 -3.83
N ARG A 200 20.28 -4.17 -3.73
CA ARG A 200 20.66 -2.93 -4.40
C ARG A 200 20.46 -3.02 -5.91
N ILE A 201 20.94 -4.10 -6.55
CA ILE A 201 20.76 -4.31 -8.00
C ILE A 201 19.29 -4.32 -8.40
N ARG A 202 18.44 -5.00 -7.62
CA ARG A 202 16.99 -5.03 -7.86
C ARG A 202 16.37 -3.62 -7.73
N LEU A 203 16.73 -2.87 -6.69
CA LEU A 203 16.25 -1.49 -6.53
C LEU A 203 16.67 -0.60 -7.70
N GLU A 204 17.92 -0.70 -8.16
CA GLU A 204 18.38 0.05 -9.32
C GLU A 204 17.61 -0.31 -10.61
N GLN A 205 17.21 -1.57 -10.78
CA GLN A 205 16.38 -1.99 -11.91
C GLN A 205 14.98 -1.35 -11.85
N GLU A 206 14.35 -1.36 -10.67
CA GLU A 206 13.05 -0.71 -10.46
C GLU A 206 13.13 0.81 -10.66
N LEU A 207 14.19 1.45 -10.16
CA LEU A 207 14.42 2.87 -10.36
C LEU A 207 14.58 3.23 -11.84
N ARG A 208 15.36 2.45 -12.59
CA ARG A 208 15.51 2.65 -14.03
C ARG A 208 14.18 2.46 -14.77
N ALA A 209 13.39 1.47 -14.38
CA ALA A 209 12.07 1.25 -14.95
C ALA A 209 11.12 2.42 -14.65
N ALA A 210 11.15 2.92 -13.40
CA ALA A 210 10.35 4.07 -12.97
C ALA A 210 10.73 5.35 -13.73
N VAL A 211 12.03 5.63 -13.90
CA VAL A 211 12.53 6.77 -14.70
C VAL A 211 12.05 6.65 -16.13
N ALA A 212 12.27 5.51 -16.77
CA ALA A 212 11.86 5.29 -18.17
C ALA A 212 10.32 5.40 -18.33
N GLY A 213 9.55 4.92 -17.37
CA GLY A 213 8.09 5.08 -17.36
C GLY A 213 7.67 6.54 -17.26
N ALA A 214 8.27 7.30 -16.34
CA ALA A 214 8.00 8.71 -16.16
C ALA A 214 8.39 9.53 -17.41
N GLU A 215 9.54 9.25 -18.04
CA GLU A 215 9.95 9.91 -19.27
C GLU A 215 8.99 9.65 -20.43
N ARG A 216 8.53 8.39 -20.60
CA ARG A 216 7.55 8.06 -21.65
C ARG A 216 6.21 8.75 -21.46
N SER A 217 5.77 8.90 -20.21
CA SER A 217 4.50 9.54 -19.87
C SER A 217 4.59 11.06 -19.71
N GLY A 218 5.80 11.64 -19.71
CA GLY A 218 6.04 13.04 -19.39
C GLY A 218 5.79 13.40 -17.91
N ALA A 219 5.78 12.39 -17.02
CA ALA A 219 5.53 12.60 -15.61
C ALA A 219 6.75 13.20 -14.90
N ALA A 220 6.50 14.17 -14.02
CA ALA A 220 7.55 14.77 -13.20
C ALA A 220 7.86 13.94 -11.93
N HIS A 221 7.01 13.00 -11.59
CA HIS A 221 7.08 12.19 -10.37
C HIS A 221 6.94 10.71 -10.69
N ALA A 222 7.69 9.88 -9.97
CA ALA A 222 7.56 8.41 -10.01
C ALA A 222 7.56 7.84 -8.59
N LEU A 223 6.85 6.73 -8.40
CA LEU A 223 6.78 5.99 -7.14
C LEU A 223 7.48 4.64 -7.30
N VAL A 224 8.34 4.33 -6.34
CA VAL A 224 8.89 2.98 -6.17
C VAL A 224 8.59 2.53 -4.75
N THR A 225 7.75 1.51 -4.60
CA THR A 225 7.47 0.89 -3.32
C THR A 225 8.51 -0.17 -3.00
N VAL A 226 8.99 -0.19 -1.77
CA VAL A 226 9.97 -1.16 -1.28
C VAL A 226 9.47 -1.79 0.01
N MET A 227 9.95 -2.95 0.36
CA MET A 227 9.61 -3.84 1.46
C MET A 227 8.65 -4.95 1.01
N GLY A 228 7.38 -4.91 1.28
CA GLY A 228 6.44 -5.94 0.84
C GLY A 228 5.84 -6.71 2.01
N GLU A 229 5.35 -7.91 1.81
CA GLU A 229 4.59 -8.74 2.75
C GLU A 229 5.34 -9.05 4.07
N GLU A 230 5.17 -10.20 4.68
CA GLU A 230 5.65 -10.58 6.02
C GLU A 230 7.18 -10.71 6.18
N HIS A 231 7.98 -10.04 5.34
CA HIS A 231 9.45 -10.10 5.38
C HIS A 231 10.07 -9.05 6.29
N ASP A 232 11.30 -9.31 6.74
CA ASP A 232 12.02 -8.39 7.61
C ASP A 232 12.22 -7.02 6.97
N ILE A 233 12.08 -6.00 7.78
CA ILE A 233 12.38 -4.62 7.42
C ILE A 233 13.86 -4.39 7.69
N LEU A 234 14.68 -4.57 6.66
CA LEU A 234 16.12 -4.55 6.79
C LEU A 234 16.67 -3.12 6.77
N PRO A 235 17.51 -2.74 7.73
CA PRO A 235 17.98 -1.36 7.92
C PRO A 235 18.89 -0.87 6.80
N ASP A 236 19.57 -1.75 6.09
CA ASP A 236 20.47 -1.39 5.00
C ASP A 236 19.80 -0.69 3.81
N VAL A 237 18.47 -0.71 3.73
CA VAL A 237 17.71 0.08 2.76
C VAL A 237 18.02 1.57 2.88
N VAL A 238 18.26 2.06 4.09
CA VAL A 238 18.53 3.47 4.34
C VAL A 238 19.89 3.88 3.74
N GLU A 239 20.90 3.04 3.93
CA GLU A 239 22.23 3.27 3.37
C GLU A 239 22.20 3.21 1.84
N VAL A 240 21.62 2.17 1.28
CA VAL A 240 21.50 2.01 -0.17
C VAL A 240 20.75 3.17 -0.82
N VAL A 241 19.65 3.64 -0.23
CA VAL A 241 18.91 4.79 -0.76
C VAL A 241 19.73 6.08 -0.66
N ARG A 242 20.55 6.26 0.39
CA ARG A 242 21.47 7.42 0.51
C ARG A 242 22.52 7.43 -0.60
N GLU A 243 23.14 6.29 -0.87
CA GLU A 243 24.11 6.15 -1.96
C GLU A 243 23.46 6.45 -3.32
N LEU A 244 22.34 5.81 -3.61
CA LEU A 244 21.61 6.02 -4.86
C LEU A 244 21.13 7.47 -5.02
N ARG A 245 20.75 8.15 -3.93
CA ARG A 245 20.39 9.56 -3.95
C ARG A 245 21.52 10.43 -4.51
N ALA A 246 22.76 10.17 -4.10
CA ALA A 246 23.91 10.91 -4.61
C ALA A 246 24.13 10.64 -6.10
N GLU A 247 24.06 9.39 -6.53
CA GLU A 247 24.25 8.97 -7.93
C GLU A 247 23.16 9.55 -8.87
N TYR A 248 21.91 9.57 -8.41
CA TYR A 248 20.78 10.10 -9.20
C TYR A 248 20.76 11.64 -9.23
N ALA A 249 21.28 12.30 -8.19
CA ALA A 249 21.41 13.75 -8.17
C ALA A 249 22.34 14.28 -9.27
N GLU A 250 23.39 13.54 -9.61
CA GLU A 250 24.30 13.87 -10.74
C GLU A 250 23.56 13.84 -12.10
N GLN A 251 22.46 13.09 -12.18
CA GLN A 251 21.59 13.01 -13.35
C GLN A 251 20.44 14.02 -13.34
N GLY A 252 20.40 14.92 -12.35
CA GLY A 252 19.32 15.89 -12.16
C GLY A 252 18.02 15.27 -11.63
N ILE A 253 18.07 14.08 -11.03
CA ILE A 253 16.94 13.36 -10.48
C ILE A 253 16.99 13.47 -8.95
N GLN A 254 15.90 13.96 -8.34
CA GLN A 254 15.72 13.93 -6.89
C GLN A 254 15.18 12.57 -6.47
N LEU A 255 15.86 11.92 -5.54
CA LEU A 255 15.46 10.62 -5.00
C LEU A 255 15.44 10.67 -3.48
N GLY A 256 14.41 10.13 -2.86
CA GLY A 256 14.33 10.07 -1.39
C GLY A 256 13.12 9.32 -0.87
N PHE A 257 13.18 9.03 0.43
CA PHE A 257 12.05 8.44 1.12
C PHE A 257 10.84 9.37 1.13
N SER A 258 9.66 8.79 1.05
CA SER A 258 8.40 9.50 0.97
C SER A 258 7.26 8.61 1.50
N THR A 259 6.06 9.20 1.60
CA THR A 259 4.82 8.47 1.83
C THR A 259 3.95 8.49 0.57
N HIS A 260 2.95 7.63 0.48
CA HIS A 260 2.02 7.64 -0.65
C HIS A 260 1.29 8.99 -0.75
N GLU A 261 0.82 9.52 0.38
CA GLU A 261 0.15 10.82 0.40
C GLU A 261 1.08 11.95 -0.07
N ALA A 262 2.32 11.97 0.41
CA ALA A 262 3.29 12.99 -0.01
C ALA A 262 3.58 12.91 -1.52
N CYS A 263 3.76 11.69 -2.06
CA CYS A 263 3.90 11.47 -3.49
C CYS A 263 2.66 11.98 -4.27
N CYS A 264 1.45 11.61 -3.86
CA CYS A 264 0.23 12.07 -4.51
C CYS A 264 0.08 13.59 -4.47
N ARG A 265 0.42 14.24 -3.35
CA ARG A 265 0.34 15.71 -3.20
C ARG A 265 1.39 16.46 -4.00
N SER A 266 2.51 15.84 -4.33
CA SER A 266 3.54 16.44 -5.16
C SER A 266 3.14 16.56 -6.63
N ILE A 267 2.13 15.81 -7.07
CA ILE A 267 1.60 15.88 -8.43
C ILE A 267 0.74 17.14 -8.56
N GLY A 268 1.28 18.16 -9.21
CA GLY A 268 0.67 19.49 -9.27
C GLY A 268 -0.60 19.53 -10.12
N ASP A 269 -0.58 18.93 -11.31
CA ASP A 269 -1.71 18.97 -12.25
C ASP A 269 -2.29 17.58 -12.51
N TRP A 270 -3.28 17.22 -11.71
CA TRP A 270 -4.01 15.98 -11.88
C TRP A 270 -4.90 15.98 -13.13
N GLU A 271 -5.33 17.14 -13.62
CA GLU A 271 -6.17 17.20 -14.84
C GLU A 271 -5.39 16.85 -16.10
N ALA A 272 -4.07 17.08 -16.10
CA ALA A 272 -3.19 16.62 -17.17
C ALA A 272 -2.93 15.11 -17.17
N THR A 273 -3.23 14.38 -16.07
CA THR A 273 -3.03 12.95 -16.03
C THR A 273 -4.07 12.18 -16.87
N PRO A 274 -3.73 10.99 -17.36
CA PRO A 274 -4.68 10.17 -18.12
C PRO A 274 -5.98 9.94 -17.37
N LEU A 275 -7.12 10.00 -18.08
CA LEU A 275 -8.41 9.65 -17.53
C LEU A 275 -8.76 8.21 -17.96
N TYR A 276 -8.89 7.35 -16.96
CA TYR A 276 -9.29 5.98 -17.14
C TYR A 276 -10.78 5.81 -16.83
N ARG A 277 -11.52 5.26 -17.78
CA ARG A 277 -12.93 4.90 -17.65
C ARG A 277 -13.05 3.40 -17.77
N ALA A 278 -13.45 2.75 -16.69
CA ALA A 278 -13.68 1.32 -16.71
C ALA A 278 -15.14 1.06 -17.08
N ASP A 279 -15.37 0.50 -18.25
CA ASP A 279 -16.67 -0.06 -18.60
C ASP A 279 -16.87 -1.43 -17.94
N GLU A 280 -15.81 -2.06 -17.49
CA GLU A 280 -15.77 -3.37 -16.86
C GLU A 280 -15.09 -3.32 -15.50
N ASP A 281 -15.44 -4.28 -14.63
CA ASP A 281 -14.73 -4.51 -13.37
C ASP A 281 -13.32 -5.06 -13.64
N PHE A 282 -12.36 -4.66 -12.81
CA PHE A 282 -11.00 -5.22 -12.82
C PHE A 282 -10.95 -6.56 -12.08
N SER A 283 -11.81 -7.50 -12.47
CA SER A 283 -12.01 -8.78 -11.78
C SER A 283 -11.28 -9.96 -12.44
N ARG A 284 -10.39 -9.68 -13.41
CA ARG A 284 -9.70 -10.74 -14.19
C ARG A 284 -8.44 -11.30 -13.50
N ILE A 285 -8.22 -10.97 -12.23
CA ILE A 285 -7.06 -11.39 -11.45
C ILE A 285 -7.43 -12.59 -10.62
N PHE A 286 -6.79 -13.73 -10.83
CA PHE A 286 -7.01 -14.94 -10.05
C PHE A 286 -8.48 -15.30 -9.83
N THR A 287 -9.29 -15.20 -10.87
CA THR A 287 -10.76 -15.37 -10.81
C THR A 287 -11.21 -16.67 -10.15
N GLY A 288 -10.39 -17.73 -10.19
CA GLY A 288 -10.65 -18.99 -9.50
C GLY A 288 -10.70 -18.84 -7.96
N CYS A 289 -10.04 -17.83 -7.40
CA CYS A 289 -10.09 -17.56 -5.97
C CYS A 289 -11.49 -17.17 -5.50
N TYR A 290 -12.29 -16.51 -6.34
CA TYR A 290 -13.66 -16.12 -5.99
C TYR A 290 -14.62 -17.31 -5.89
N THR A 291 -14.35 -18.38 -6.59
CA THR A 291 -15.23 -19.56 -6.67
C THR A 291 -14.76 -20.73 -5.81
N SER A 292 -13.50 -20.74 -5.39
CA SER A 292 -12.99 -21.78 -4.48
C SER A 292 -13.69 -21.70 -3.12
N ARG A 293 -14.04 -22.86 -2.53
CA ARG A 293 -14.75 -22.96 -1.23
C ARG A 293 -16.00 -22.07 -1.16
N ILE A 294 -16.81 -22.12 -2.19
CA ILE A 294 -17.97 -21.22 -2.39
C ILE A 294 -18.94 -21.18 -1.21
N ASP A 295 -19.11 -22.28 -0.49
CA ASP A 295 -20.01 -22.35 0.67
C ASP A 295 -19.54 -21.44 1.81
N SER A 296 -18.23 -21.39 2.08
CA SER A 296 -17.66 -20.45 3.06
C SER A 296 -17.85 -19.00 2.63
N LYS A 297 -17.78 -18.71 1.34
CA LYS A 297 -17.98 -17.34 0.79
C LYS A 297 -19.44 -16.91 0.74
N LYS A 298 -20.38 -17.87 0.65
CA LYS A 298 -21.81 -17.58 0.76
C LYS A 298 -22.26 -17.32 2.19
N MET A 299 -21.54 -17.82 3.19
CA MET A 299 -21.92 -17.67 4.59
C MET A 299 -22.02 -16.20 5.04
N PRO A 300 -21.03 -15.32 4.80
CA PRO A 300 -21.15 -13.90 5.13
C PRO A 300 -22.38 -13.25 4.51
N ARG A 301 -22.67 -13.58 3.24
CA ARG A 301 -23.84 -13.03 2.53
C ARG A 301 -25.17 -13.47 3.14
N ARG A 302 -25.25 -14.70 3.65
CA ARG A 302 -26.44 -15.17 4.38
C ARG A 302 -26.59 -14.41 5.69
N LEU A 303 -25.50 -14.27 6.46
CA LEU A 303 -25.50 -13.52 7.72
C LEU A 303 -25.91 -12.06 7.50
N GLU A 304 -25.38 -11.40 6.47
CA GLU A 304 -25.77 -10.02 6.09
C GLU A 304 -27.26 -9.88 5.76
N SER A 305 -27.89 -10.95 5.27
CA SER A 305 -29.32 -10.96 4.92
C SER A 305 -30.24 -11.24 6.12
N GLU A 306 -29.67 -11.77 7.21
CA GLU A 306 -30.40 -12.11 8.44
C GLU A 306 -30.31 -10.98 9.51
N LEU A 307 -29.36 -10.04 9.32
CA LEU A 307 -29.16 -8.85 10.15
C LEU A 307 -29.91 -7.63 9.60
#